data_ebe0859f5f8923ac59b36c67d2816e73
#
_entry.id   ebe0859f5f8923ac59b36c67d2816e73
#
_cell.length_a   1.000
_cell.length_b   1.000
_cell.length_c   1.000
_cell.angle_alpha   90.00
_cell.angle_beta   90.00
_cell.angle_gamma   90.00
#
_symmetry.space_group_name_H-M   'P 1'
#
loop_
_entity.id
_entity.type
_entity.pdbx_description
1 polymer ?
#
loop_
_entity_poly.entity_id
_entity_poly.type
_entity_poly.pdbx_seq_one_letter_code
_entity_poly.pdbx_strand_id
1 'polypeptide(L)'
;MEQIIKDLEWEGDFKSFLNYLRTSPRFYYDNGEDLLNAYLIMAKKIDPLLPKIFKVFPRAPYGVIPIPEESAPFTTTAYYNGPAKGRPGYFYANLYKPESRPKYEIPVLTVHEAVPGHHFQISLAQELENVPTFRKYLSFTAFVEGWGLYSEELGEFMGIYDDPYDKFGQLTYDMWRAIRLVVDTGMHYKGCLLYTSPSPRD
;
A
#
# COMPACT_ATOMS: atom_id res chain seq x y z
N MET A 1 3.19 5.47 -16.62
CA MET A 1 1.79 5.09 -16.97
C MET A 1 1.62 4.97 -18.49
N GLU A 2 1.90 6.00 -19.29
CA GLU A 2 1.75 5.92 -20.75
C GLU A 2 2.57 4.80 -21.41
N GLN A 3 3.77 4.49 -20.88
CA GLN A 3 4.56 3.38 -21.39
C GLN A 3 3.87 2.03 -21.16
N ILE A 4 3.26 1.84 -19.97
CA ILE A 4 2.50 0.61 -19.66
C ILE A 4 1.34 0.40 -20.63
N ILE A 5 0.65 1.47 -21.00
CA ILE A 5 -0.45 1.40 -21.97
C ILE A 5 0.04 0.95 -23.35
N LYS A 6 1.22 1.42 -23.75
CA LYS A 6 1.88 0.97 -24.99
C LYS A 6 2.34 -0.47 -24.90
N ASP A 7 2.92 -0.88 -23.78
CA ASP A 7 3.41 -2.24 -23.55
C ASP A 7 2.27 -3.27 -23.51
N LEU A 8 1.06 -2.82 -23.11
CA LEU A 8 -0.17 -3.61 -23.13
C LEU A 8 -0.87 -3.61 -24.50
N GLU A 9 -0.31 -2.90 -25.51
CA GLU A 9 -0.91 -2.75 -26.86
C GLU A 9 -2.37 -2.27 -26.79
N TRP A 10 -2.68 -1.36 -25.85
CA TRP A 10 -4.06 -0.88 -25.66
C TRP A 10 -4.52 -0.02 -26.84
N GLU A 11 -5.62 -0.42 -27.46
CA GLU A 11 -6.23 0.27 -28.59
C GLU A 11 -7.15 1.43 -28.13
N GLY A 12 -6.58 2.44 -27.46
CA GLY A 12 -7.36 3.55 -26.98
C GLY A 12 -6.51 4.64 -26.32
N ASP A 13 -7.16 5.68 -25.86
CA ASP A 13 -6.50 6.75 -25.11
C ASP A 13 -6.36 6.39 -23.61
N PHE A 14 -5.64 7.23 -22.87
CA PHE A 14 -5.44 7.07 -21.43
C PHE A 14 -6.75 7.04 -20.65
N LYS A 15 -7.74 7.84 -21.06
CA LYS A 15 -9.03 7.92 -20.39
C LYS A 15 -9.84 6.62 -20.56
N SER A 16 -9.82 6.05 -21.76
CA SER A 16 -10.48 4.77 -22.03
C SER A 16 -9.81 3.62 -21.27
N PHE A 17 -8.48 3.65 -21.12
CA PHE A 17 -7.75 2.69 -20.31
C PHE A 17 -8.12 2.81 -18.81
N LEU A 18 -8.17 4.01 -18.25
CA LEU A 18 -8.65 4.22 -16.88
C LEU A 18 -10.08 3.72 -16.67
N ASN A 19 -10.96 3.97 -17.65
CA ASN A 19 -12.32 3.45 -17.58
C ASN A 19 -12.36 1.92 -17.59
N TYR A 20 -11.54 1.29 -18.42
CA TYR A 20 -11.41 -0.17 -18.46
C TYR A 20 -10.95 -0.73 -17.10
N LEU A 21 -9.93 -0.13 -16.49
CA LEU A 21 -9.44 -0.54 -15.16
C LEU A 21 -10.52 -0.42 -14.08
N ARG A 22 -11.35 0.62 -14.15
CA ARG A 22 -12.41 0.90 -13.16
C ARG A 22 -13.65 0.04 -13.32
N THR A 23 -13.94 -0.43 -14.54
CA THR A 23 -15.23 -1.07 -14.84
C THR A 23 -15.14 -2.55 -15.17
N SER A 24 -13.94 -3.04 -15.53
CA SER A 24 -13.78 -4.45 -15.88
C SER A 24 -13.80 -5.35 -14.66
N PRO A 25 -14.69 -6.35 -14.60
CA PRO A 25 -14.76 -7.31 -13.48
C PRO A 25 -13.46 -8.11 -13.29
N ARG A 26 -12.62 -8.18 -14.30
CA ARG A 26 -11.31 -8.85 -14.23
C ARG A 26 -10.47 -8.37 -13.05
N PHE A 27 -10.58 -7.08 -12.70
CA PHE A 27 -9.74 -6.43 -11.71
C PHE A 27 -10.31 -6.43 -10.29
N TYR A 28 -11.43 -7.07 -10.07
CA TYR A 28 -12.10 -7.06 -8.77
C TYR A 28 -12.42 -8.48 -8.31
N TYR A 29 -12.63 -8.62 -7.01
CA TYR A 29 -13.15 -9.84 -6.41
C TYR A 29 -14.63 -9.65 -6.10
N ASP A 30 -15.39 -10.75 -6.19
CA ASP A 30 -16.83 -10.75 -5.89
C ASP A 30 -17.11 -10.85 -4.40
N ASN A 31 -16.13 -11.25 -3.60
CA ASN A 31 -16.27 -11.43 -2.16
C ASN A 31 -15.00 -11.07 -1.40
N GLY A 32 -15.17 -10.78 -0.09
CA GLY A 32 -14.07 -10.37 0.78
C GLY A 32 -13.09 -11.50 1.12
N GLU A 33 -13.52 -12.76 1.10
CA GLU A 33 -12.65 -13.89 1.40
C GLU A 33 -11.56 -14.06 0.33
N ASP A 34 -11.93 -13.98 -0.93
CA ASP A 34 -10.97 -14.05 -2.05
C ASP A 34 -10.00 -12.87 -2.03
N LEU A 35 -10.50 -11.67 -1.69
CA LEU A 35 -9.67 -10.48 -1.51
C LEU A 35 -8.66 -10.68 -0.36
N LEU A 36 -9.10 -11.20 0.79
CA LEU A 36 -8.21 -11.50 1.92
C LEU A 36 -7.15 -12.54 1.54
N ASN A 37 -7.58 -13.61 0.87
CA ASN A 37 -6.68 -14.66 0.41
C ASN A 37 -5.62 -14.11 -0.56
N ALA A 38 -5.98 -13.16 -1.42
CA ALA A 38 -5.01 -12.50 -2.31
C ALA A 38 -3.94 -11.71 -1.54
N TYR A 39 -4.31 -10.97 -0.49
CA TYR A 39 -3.35 -10.31 0.39
C TYR A 39 -2.44 -11.29 1.12
N LEU A 40 -3.00 -12.38 1.67
CA LEU A 40 -2.24 -13.44 2.34
C LEU A 40 -1.23 -14.11 1.39
N ILE A 41 -1.65 -14.44 0.17
CA ILE A 41 -0.79 -15.02 -0.86
C ILE A 41 0.32 -14.03 -1.25
N MET A 42 -0.02 -12.75 -1.45
CA MET A 42 0.96 -11.73 -1.81
C MET A 42 2.00 -11.54 -0.70
N ALA A 43 1.57 -11.46 0.56
CA ALA A 43 2.48 -11.40 1.71
C ALA A 43 3.48 -12.57 1.71
N LYS A 44 2.99 -13.79 1.44
CA LYS A 44 3.86 -14.98 1.35
C LYS A 44 4.76 -15.03 0.12
N LYS A 45 4.37 -14.42 -0.98
CA LYS A 45 5.24 -14.27 -2.16
C LYS A 45 6.38 -13.28 -1.90
N ILE A 46 6.15 -12.26 -1.10
CA ILE A 46 7.17 -11.24 -0.78
C ILE A 46 8.23 -11.77 0.21
N ASP A 47 7.84 -12.53 1.22
CA ASP A 47 8.73 -13.02 2.29
C ASP A 47 10.08 -13.57 1.77
N PRO A 48 10.13 -14.52 0.81
CA PRO A 48 11.38 -15.09 0.32
C PRO A 48 12.21 -14.15 -0.56
N LEU A 49 11.66 -13.01 -0.96
CA LEU A 49 12.36 -12.03 -1.81
C LEU A 49 13.15 -11.01 -0.98
N LEU A 50 12.80 -10.83 0.29
CA LEU A 50 13.46 -9.87 1.19
C LEU A 50 14.98 -10.05 1.30
N PRO A 51 15.55 -11.28 1.33
CA PRO A 51 16.99 -11.47 1.38
C PRO A 51 17.77 -10.93 0.16
N LYS A 52 17.09 -10.62 -0.93
CA LYS A 52 17.73 -9.95 -2.08
C LYS A 52 18.19 -8.52 -1.74
N ILE A 53 17.52 -7.87 -0.76
CA ILE A 53 17.70 -6.46 -0.44
C ILE A 53 18.21 -6.26 0.98
N PHE A 54 17.75 -7.08 1.94
CA PHE A 54 18.05 -6.90 3.37
C PHE A 54 18.89 -8.05 3.94
N LYS A 55 19.74 -7.70 4.91
CA LYS A 55 20.57 -8.66 5.67
C LYS A 55 20.05 -8.88 7.09
N VAL A 56 19.22 -7.97 7.59
CA VAL A 56 18.66 -8.01 8.94
C VAL A 56 17.14 -8.04 8.82
N PHE A 57 16.50 -8.91 9.57
CA PHE A 57 15.05 -9.12 9.53
C PHE A 57 14.45 -8.95 10.92
N PRO A 58 13.22 -8.43 11.03
CA PRO A 58 12.52 -8.40 12.31
C PRO A 58 12.27 -9.82 12.83
N ARG A 59 12.39 -10.02 14.13
CA ARG A 59 12.05 -11.28 14.80
C ARG A 59 10.54 -11.42 15.04
N ALA A 60 9.86 -10.28 15.17
CA ALA A 60 8.41 -10.26 15.34
C ALA A 60 7.71 -10.78 14.07
N PRO A 61 6.80 -11.75 14.18
CA PRO A 61 5.97 -12.15 13.06
C PRO A 61 4.86 -11.11 12.78
N TYR A 62 4.23 -11.23 11.62
CA TYR A 62 3.01 -10.49 11.29
C TYR A 62 1.94 -11.40 10.69
N GLY A 63 0.72 -10.89 10.70
CA GLY A 63 -0.42 -11.49 10.01
C GLY A 63 -1.18 -10.48 9.18
N VAL A 64 -1.98 -10.97 8.24
CA VAL A 64 -2.97 -10.18 7.50
C VAL A 64 -4.34 -10.58 7.99
N ILE A 65 -5.13 -9.61 8.44
CA ILE A 65 -6.47 -9.84 8.98
C ILE A 65 -7.45 -8.78 8.47
N PRO A 66 -8.75 -9.06 8.45
CA PRO A 66 -9.73 -8.07 8.05
C PRO A 66 -9.87 -6.93 9.06
N ILE A 67 -10.17 -5.75 8.56
CA ILE A 67 -10.69 -4.65 9.40
C ILE A 67 -12.05 -5.09 9.96
N PRO A 68 -12.36 -4.82 11.25
CA PRO A 68 -13.67 -5.15 11.82
C PRO A 68 -14.82 -4.58 10.98
N GLU A 69 -15.85 -5.39 10.76
CA GLU A 69 -16.97 -5.07 9.86
C GLU A 69 -17.65 -3.73 10.21
N GLU A 70 -17.77 -3.43 11.50
CA GLU A 70 -18.44 -2.21 11.97
C GLU A 70 -17.67 -0.93 11.59
N SER A 71 -16.36 -1.01 11.50
CA SER A 71 -15.50 0.13 11.17
C SER A 71 -15.09 0.18 9.70
N ALA A 72 -15.16 -0.94 8.98
CA ALA A 72 -14.70 -1.07 7.61
C ALA A 72 -15.29 -0.03 6.63
N PRO A 73 -16.60 0.33 6.70
CA PRO A 73 -17.19 1.35 5.82
C PRO A 73 -16.58 2.75 5.98
N PHE A 74 -15.97 3.03 7.14
CA PHE A 74 -15.45 4.35 7.52
C PHE A 74 -13.93 4.38 7.60
N THR A 75 -13.27 3.25 7.30
CA THR A 75 -11.81 3.10 7.39
C THR A 75 -11.19 3.13 6.00
N THR A 76 -9.94 3.59 5.91
CA THR A 76 -9.12 3.55 4.70
C THR A 76 -8.94 2.13 4.15
N THR A 77 -8.27 2.00 3.02
CA THR A 77 -8.07 0.70 2.33
C THR A 77 -7.32 -0.31 3.20
N ALA A 78 -6.39 0.15 4.01
CA ALA A 78 -5.62 -0.68 4.94
C ALA A 78 -4.95 0.17 6.01
N TYR A 79 -4.44 -0.49 7.03
CA TYR A 79 -3.49 0.08 7.99
C TYR A 79 -2.70 -1.03 8.69
N TYR A 80 -1.55 -0.65 9.23
CA TYR A 80 -0.71 -1.57 9.99
C TYR A 80 -0.70 -1.22 11.49
N ASN A 81 -0.80 -2.24 12.34
CA ASN A 81 -0.57 -2.15 13.78
C ASN A 81 0.68 -2.95 14.17
N GLY A 82 1.64 -2.26 14.76
CA GLY A 82 2.90 -2.85 15.21
C GLY A 82 2.74 -3.94 16.26
N PRO A 83 3.77 -4.80 16.44
CA PRO A 83 3.76 -5.83 17.46
C PRO A 83 3.72 -5.21 18.87
N ALA A 84 3.07 -5.92 19.78
CA ALA A 84 2.99 -5.57 21.20
C ALA A 84 3.25 -6.82 22.03
N LYS A 85 3.39 -6.66 23.37
CA LYS A 85 3.62 -7.79 24.26
C LYS A 85 2.54 -8.87 24.08
N GLY A 86 2.95 -10.06 23.63
CA GLY A 86 2.05 -11.19 23.41
C GLY A 86 1.20 -11.11 22.12
N ARG A 87 1.48 -10.16 21.23
CA ARG A 87 0.74 -9.98 19.98
C ARG A 87 1.69 -9.71 18.81
N PRO A 88 1.54 -10.39 17.65
CA PRO A 88 2.28 -10.07 16.43
C PRO A 88 1.87 -8.71 15.86
N GLY A 89 2.58 -8.24 14.85
CA GLY A 89 2.11 -7.15 14.00
C GLY A 89 0.93 -7.57 13.14
N TYR A 90 0.05 -6.65 12.80
CA TYR A 90 -1.07 -6.94 11.91
C TYR A 90 -1.22 -5.89 10.82
N PHE A 91 -1.23 -6.37 9.59
CA PHE A 91 -1.76 -5.66 8.44
C PHE A 91 -3.28 -5.88 8.40
N TYR A 92 -4.04 -4.81 8.61
CA TYR A 92 -5.49 -4.81 8.55
C TYR A 92 -5.95 -4.44 7.14
N ALA A 93 -6.55 -5.39 6.43
CA ALA A 93 -7.09 -5.19 5.08
C ALA A 93 -8.58 -4.86 5.13
N ASN A 94 -9.01 -3.86 4.41
CA ASN A 94 -10.41 -3.50 4.32
C ASN A 94 -11.11 -4.36 3.25
N LEU A 95 -12.01 -5.24 3.69
CA LEU A 95 -12.75 -6.13 2.81
C LEU A 95 -14.15 -5.60 2.46
N TYR A 96 -14.52 -4.42 2.95
CA TYR A 96 -15.80 -3.80 2.62
C TYR A 96 -15.82 -3.36 1.16
N LYS A 97 -16.87 -3.77 0.43
CA LYS A 97 -17.04 -3.53 -1.01
C LYS A 97 -15.83 -4.02 -1.82
N PRO A 98 -15.58 -5.34 -1.87
CA PRO A 98 -14.43 -5.89 -2.60
C PRO A 98 -14.44 -5.53 -4.09
N GLU A 99 -15.62 -5.32 -4.66
CA GLU A 99 -15.82 -4.85 -6.03
C GLU A 99 -15.32 -3.41 -6.28
N SER A 100 -14.91 -2.69 -5.25
CA SER A 100 -14.28 -1.36 -5.34
C SER A 100 -12.77 -1.38 -5.06
N ARG A 101 -12.19 -2.58 -4.86
CA ARG A 101 -10.78 -2.74 -4.48
C ARG A 101 -10.03 -3.50 -5.55
N PRO A 102 -9.28 -2.77 -6.40
CA PRO A 102 -8.69 -3.40 -7.57
C PRO A 102 -7.55 -4.35 -7.20
N LYS A 103 -7.49 -5.48 -7.89
CA LYS A 103 -6.45 -6.51 -7.72
C LYS A 103 -5.04 -5.98 -7.94
N TYR A 104 -4.88 -5.04 -8.85
CA TYR A 104 -3.58 -4.44 -9.17
C TYR A 104 -3.03 -3.49 -8.09
N GLU A 105 -3.81 -3.17 -7.06
CA GLU A 105 -3.33 -2.42 -5.89
C GLU A 105 -2.87 -3.34 -4.75
N ILE A 106 -3.17 -4.65 -4.81
CA ILE A 106 -2.80 -5.60 -3.76
C ILE A 106 -1.29 -5.69 -3.56
N PRO A 107 -0.45 -5.80 -4.61
CA PRO A 107 0.99 -5.90 -4.42
C PRO A 107 1.59 -4.68 -3.73
N VAL A 108 1.29 -3.48 -4.23
CA VAL A 108 1.84 -2.24 -3.68
C VAL A 108 1.39 -2.00 -2.24
N LEU A 109 0.12 -2.27 -1.93
CA LEU A 109 -0.42 -2.09 -0.59
C LEU A 109 0.18 -3.10 0.40
N THR A 110 0.39 -4.36 -0.04
CA THR A 110 1.04 -5.38 0.78
C THR A 110 2.50 -5.02 1.09
N VAL A 111 3.23 -4.50 0.11
CA VAL A 111 4.60 -4.00 0.30
C VAL A 111 4.62 -2.84 1.30
N HIS A 112 3.66 -1.93 1.23
CA HIS A 112 3.56 -0.76 2.11
C HIS A 112 3.25 -1.15 3.56
N GLU A 113 2.20 -1.93 3.78
CA GLU A 113 1.70 -2.25 5.12
C GLU A 113 2.49 -3.38 5.80
N ALA A 114 2.92 -4.38 5.04
CA ALA A 114 3.63 -5.53 5.57
C ALA A 114 5.15 -5.38 5.41
N VAL A 115 5.75 -6.13 4.50
CA VAL A 115 7.19 -6.19 4.30
C VAL A 115 7.56 -5.83 2.85
N PRO A 116 8.56 -4.98 2.67
CA PRO A 116 9.47 -4.36 3.63
C PRO A 116 8.96 -3.05 4.26
N GLY A 117 7.67 -2.75 4.18
CA GLY A 117 7.05 -1.51 4.64
C GLY A 117 6.91 -1.38 6.15
N HIS A 118 5.72 -1.04 6.62
CA HIS A 118 5.47 -0.67 8.02
C HIS A 118 5.85 -1.77 9.01
N HIS A 119 5.48 -3.04 8.75
CA HIS A 119 5.86 -4.12 9.65
C HIS A 119 7.37 -4.21 9.82
N PHE A 120 8.10 -4.19 8.72
CA PHE A 120 9.55 -4.34 8.71
C PHE A 120 10.25 -3.21 9.49
N GLN A 121 9.90 -1.98 9.19
CA GLN A 121 10.51 -0.79 9.81
C GLN A 121 10.16 -0.68 11.30
N ILE A 122 8.88 -0.80 11.66
CA ILE A 122 8.41 -0.62 13.03
C ILE A 122 8.93 -1.73 13.93
N SER A 123 8.92 -2.98 13.45
CA SER A 123 9.42 -4.11 14.24
C SER A 123 10.93 -4.01 14.50
N LEU A 124 11.72 -3.66 13.48
CA LEU A 124 13.17 -3.43 13.67
C LEU A 124 13.43 -2.27 14.64
N ALA A 125 12.65 -1.18 14.56
CA ALA A 125 12.79 -0.07 15.50
C ALA A 125 12.53 -0.48 16.96
N GLN A 126 11.52 -1.33 17.19
CA GLN A 126 11.22 -1.87 18.51
C GLN A 126 12.30 -2.85 19.03
N GLU A 127 13.01 -3.52 18.12
CA GLU A 127 14.08 -4.47 18.44
C GLU A 127 15.45 -3.84 18.65
N LEU A 128 15.60 -2.52 18.44
CA LEU A 128 16.86 -1.81 18.65
C LEU A 128 17.35 -2.01 20.09
N GLU A 129 18.65 -2.34 20.23
CA GLU A 129 19.32 -2.44 21.50
C GLU A 129 20.06 -1.12 21.82
N ASN A 130 20.36 -0.92 23.10
CA ASN A 130 21.15 0.24 23.58
C ASN A 130 20.58 1.63 23.21
N VAL A 131 19.27 1.71 23.02
CA VAL A 131 18.55 2.99 22.84
C VAL A 131 17.50 3.18 23.94
N PRO A 132 17.22 4.40 24.37
CA PRO A 132 16.14 4.66 25.33
C PRO A 132 14.81 4.11 24.82
N THR A 133 13.99 3.59 25.74
CA THR A 133 12.71 2.93 25.40
C THR A 133 11.78 3.83 24.57
N PHE A 134 11.72 5.12 24.86
CA PHE A 134 10.87 6.02 24.11
C PHE A 134 11.23 6.08 22.61
N ARG A 135 12.51 5.91 22.24
CA ARG A 135 12.94 5.91 20.83
C ARG A 135 12.46 4.70 20.05
N LYS A 136 12.16 3.60 20.70
CA LYS A 136 11.64 2.38 20.08
C LYS A 136 10.18 2.53 19.65
N TYR A 137 9.44 3.40 20.34
CA TYR A 137 7.99 3.57 20.17
C TYR A 137 7.59 4.97 19.69
N LEU A 138 8.53 5.92 19.68
CA LEU A 138 8.27 7.25 19.14
C LEU A 138 8.17 7.15 17.61
N SER A 139 7.04 7.63 17.09
CA SER A 139 6.77 7.64 15.67
C SER A 139 6.78 9.05 15.12
N PHE A 140 7.52 9.26 14.04
CA PHE A 140 7.42 10.46 13.20
C PHE A 140 6.75 10.06 11.90
N THR A 141 5.56 10.59 11.65
CA THR A 141 4.75 10.26 10.47
C THR A 141 5.54 10.40 9.17
N ALA A 142 6.31 11.47 9.03
CA ALA A 142 7.15 11.68 7.84
C ALA A 142 8.16 10.54 7.60
N PHE A 143 8.71 9.96 8.66
CA PHE A 143 9.64 8.83 8.54
C PHE A 143 8.89 7.51 8.26
N VAL A 144 7.82 7.24 8.99
CA VAL A 144 7.07 5.98 8.85
C VAL A 144 6.40 5.90 7.48
N GLU A 145 5.70 6.95 7.07
CA GLU A 145 5.04 7.01 5.77
C GLU A 145 6.05 7.16 4.61
N GLY A 146 7.13 7.92 4.83
CA GLY A 146 8.22 8.02 3.86
C GLY A 146 8.91 6.69 3.61
N TRP A 147 9.09 5.87 4.65
CA TRP A 147 9.58 4.50 4.51
C TRP A 147 8.58 3.61 3.76
N GLY A 148 7.28 3.68 4.10
CA GLY A 148 6.22 2.96 3.39
C GLY A 148 6.26 3.27 1.89
N LEU A 149 6.30 4.55 1.53
CA LEU A 149 6.41 4.98 0.13
C LEU A 149 7.70 4.49 -0.55
N TYR A 150 8.85 4.60 0.13
CA TYR A 150 10.12 4.07 -0.40
C TYR A 150 10.07 2.55 -0.59
N SER A 151 9.40 1.84 0.30
CA SER A 151 9.22 0.39 0.21
C SER A 151 8.43 -0.03 -1.02
N GLU A 152 7.48 0.79 -1.48
CA GLU A 152 6.74 0.55 -2.71
C GLU A 152 7.67 0.51 -3.93
N GLU A 153 8.71 1.35 -3.99
CA GLU A 153 9.73 1.28 -5.04
C GLU A 153 10.61 0.02 -4.93
N LEU A 154 10.91 -0.43 -3.69
CA LEU A 154 11.68 -1.65 -3.49
C LEU A 154 10.97 -2.89 -4.04
N GLY A 155 9.65 -2.87 -4.17
CA GLY A 155 8.86 -3.91 -4.82
C GLY A 155 9.33 -4.20 -6.24
N GLU A 156 9.79 -3.20 -6.98
CA GLU A 156 10.35 -3.37 -8.32
C GLU A 156 11.64 -4.19 -8.31
N PHE A 157 12.57 -3.87 -7.41
CA PHE A 157 13.83 -4.63 -7.25
C PHE A 157 13.59 -6.08 -6.81
N MET A 158 12.48 -6.33 -6.15
CA MET A 158 12.07 -7.68 -5.76
C MET A 158 11.38 -8.45 -6.88
N GLY A 159 10.94 -7.79 -7.96
CA GLY A 159 10.15 -8.39 -9.03
C GLY A 159 8.68 -8.62 -8.61
N ILE A 160 8.10 -7.71 -7.83
CA ILE A 160 6.71 -7.80 -7.37
C ILE A 160 5.73 -7.29 -8.44
N TYR A 161 6.18 -6.34 -9.27
CA TYR A 161 5.37 -5.65 -10.28
C TYR A 161 5.69 -6.14 -11.71
N ASP A 162 5.88 -7.47 -11.87
CA ASP A 162 6.15 -8.06 -13.19
C ASP A 162 4.92 -8.00 -14.11
N ASP A 163 3.71 -8.01 -13.56
CA ASP A 163 2.49 -7.71 -14.32
C ASP A 163 2.39 -6.19 -14.54
N PRO A 164 2.22 -5.73 -15.80
CA PRO A 164 2.05 -4.31 -16.09
C PRO A 164 0.90 -3.63 -15.34
N TYR A 165 -0.16 -4.35 -15.00
CA TYR A 165 -1.25 -3.82 -14.18
C TYR A 165 -0.82 -3.59 -12.73
N ASP A 166 -0.03 -4.49 -12.15
CA ASP A 166 0.53 -4.30 -10.79
C ASP A 166 1.48 -3.09 -10.74
N LYS A 167 2.29 -2.91 -11.81
CA LYS A 167 3.11 -1.70 -11.96
C LYS A 167 2.26 -0.44 -12.10
N PHE A 168 1.14 -0.52 -12.82
CA PHE A 168 0.19 0.59 -12.90
C PHE A 168 -0.39 0.92 -11.52
N GLY A 169 -0.73 -0.08 -10.73
CA GLY A 169 -1.19 0.09 -9.34
C GLY A 169 -0.17 0.82 -8.48
N GLN A 170 1.10 0.44 -8.52
CA GLN A 170 2.18 1.13 -7.81
C GLN A 170 2.29 2.59 -8.24
N LEU A 171 2.28 2.87 -9.54
CA LEU A 171 2.34 4.24 -10.06
C LEU A 171 1.08 5.07 -9.72
N THR A 172 -0.07 4.43 -9.51
CA THR A 172 -1.28 5.10 -9.05
C THR A 172 -1.12 5.60 -7.61
N TYR A 173 -0.51 4.79 -6.73
CA TYR A 173 -0.20 5.16 -5.36
C TYR A 173 0.82 6.30 -5.31
N ASP A 174 1.86 6.23 -6.12
CA ASP A 174 2.87 7.28 -6.22
C ASP A 174 2.25 8.61 -6.70
N MET A 175 1.46 8.58 -7.76
CA MET A 175 0.73 9.73 -8.27
C MET A 175 -0.22 10.34 -7.23
N TRP A 176 -0.95 9.50 -6.50
CA TRP A 176 -1.84 9.97 -5.44
C TRP A 176 -1.10 10.75 -4.36
N ARG A 177 0.08 10.28 -3.94
CA ARG A 177 0.91 10.99 -2.97
C ARG A 177 1.49 12.29 -3.54
N ALA A 178 1.92 12.29 -4.79
CA ALA A 178 2.38 13.50 -5.46
C ALA A 178 1.28 14.57 -5.52
N ILE A 179 0.06 14.19 -5.85
CA ILE A 179 -1.12 15.10 -5.86
C ILE A 179 -1.38 15.63 -4.45
N ARG A 180 -1.28 14.80 -3.41
CA ARG A 180 -1.50 15.24 -2.02
C ARG A 180 -0.52 16.33 -1.58
N LEU A 181 0.72 16.33 -2.03
CA LEU A 181 1.68 17.42 -1.74
C LEU A 181 1.15 18.79 -2.21
N VAL A 182 0.43 18.82 -3.30
CA VAL A 182 -0.17 20.06 -3.84
C VAL A 182 -1.49 20.38 -3.15
N VAL A 183 -2.38 19.40 -3.05
CA VAL A 183 -3.75 19.60 -2.52
C VAL A 183 -3.71 19.91 -1.03
N ASP A 184 -2.97 19.15 -0.24
CA ASP A 184 -2.90 19.32 1.21
C ASP A 184 -2.32 20.71 1.57
N THR A 185 -1.17 21.05 1.02
CA THR A 185 -0.54 22.37 1.24
C THR A 185 -1.39 23.50 0.66
N GLY A 186 -2.05 23.28 -0.46
CA GLY A 186 -2.97 24.25 -1.06
C GLY A 186 -4.13 24.58 -0.12
N MET A 187 -4.80 23.56 0.40
CA MET A 187 -5.96 23.72 1.27
C MET A 187 -5.58 24.24 2.66
N HIS A 188 -4.62 23.60 3.32
CA HIS A 188 -4.35 23.85 4.73
C HIS A 188 -3.37 25.00 5.00
N TYR A 189 -2.48 25.30 4.07
CA TYR A 189 -1.50 26.39 4.22
C TYR A 189 -1.87 27.64 3.41
N LYS A 190 -2.28 27.46 2.14
CA LYS A 190 -2.60 28.60 1.25
C LYS A 190 -4.08 29.00 1.26
N GLY A 191 -4.94 28.27 1.97
CA GLY A 191 -6.37 28.54 2.06
C GLY A 191 -7.15 28.35 0.75
N CYS A 192 -6.65 27.51 -0.16
CA CYS A 192 -7.37 27.17 -1.37
C CYS A 192 -8.69 26.46 -1.05
N LEU A 193 -9.72 26.74 -1.84
CA LEU A 193 -11.00 26.07 -1.68
C LEU A 193 -10.93 24.67 -2.34
N LEU A 194 -11.71 23.71 -1.81
CA LEU A 194 -11.73 22.34 -2.31
C LEU A 194 -12.04 22.27 -3.81
N TYR A 195 -12.96 23.11 -4.30
CA TYR A 195 -13.33 23.12 -5.73
C TYR A 195 -12.26 23.74 -6.65
N THR A 196 -11.27 24.46 -6.09
CA THR A 196 -10.12 25.01 -6.85
C THR A 196 -8.90 24.12 -6.79
N SER A 197 -8.95 23.03 -6.00
CA SER A 197 -7.89 22.05 -5.91
C SER A 197 -7.99 21.05 -7.07
N PRO A 198 -6.85 20.64 -7.67
CA PRO A 198 -6.87 19.60 -8.70
C PRO A 198 -7.48 18.32 -8.16
N SER A 199 -8.44 17.77 -8.87
CA SER A 199 -9.06 16.50 -8.51
C SER A 199 -8.26 15.36 -9.12
N PRO A 200 -8.03 14.25 -8.37
CA PRO A 200 -7.45 13.04 -8.96
C PRO A 200 -8.32 12.41 -10.05
N ARG A 201 -9.52 12.95 -10.28
CA ARG A 201 -10.49 12.45 -11.27
C ARG A 201 -10.50 13.28 -12.56
N ASP A 202 -9.83 14.43 -12.56
CA ASP A 202 -9.69 15.32 -13.72
C ASP A 202 -8.39 15.03 -14.46
#